data_9a9a4c764db17cbdfc9976585de348bc
#
_entry.id   9a9a4c764db17cbdfc9976585de348bc
#
_cell.length_a   1.000
_cell.length_b   1.000
_cell.length_c   1.000
_cell.angle_alpha   90.00
_cell.angle_beta   90.00
_cell.angle_gamma   90.00
#
_symmetry.space_group_name_H-M   'P 1'
#
loop_
_entity.id
_entity.type
_entity.pdbx_description
1 polymer ?
#
loop_
_entity_poly.entity_id
_entity_poly.type
_entity_poly.pdbx_seq_one_letter_code
_entity_poly.pdbx_strand_id
1 'polypeptide(L)'
;MSLECKINIDLDKGIIDFSKENIDEKVNIQEYIEKIVKSVAENEELYFDEIAVSITSASKEEIKNINKEYREVDKVTDVLSFPIFTKDELNNLKKQEDEKKIKEVELGDIIICLDVVKVQAVEYETGILRELLYMITHGMCHLVGYDHIKDDERKEMRAL
;
A
#
# COMPACT_ATOMS: atom_id res chain seq x y z
N MET A 1 3.93 -22.68 -9.41
CA MET A 1 5.28 -22.13 -9.31
C MET A 1 5.40 -21.19 -8.17
N SER A 2 6.34 -21.46 -7.29
CA SER A 2 6.62 -20.52 -6.21
C SER A 2 7.28 -19.30 -6.81
N LEU A 3 6.77 -18.14 -6.46
CA LEU A 3 7.37 -16.90 -6.81
C LEU A 3 8.54 -16.64 -5.90
N GLU A 4 9.72 -16.65 -6.48
CA GLU A 4 10.89 -16.16 -5.80
C GLU A 4 11.04 -14.66 -6.09
N CYS A 5 9.98 -13.91 -5.81
CA CYS A 5 10.02 -12.48 -6.00
C CYS A 5 10.53 -11.80 -4.73
N LYS A 6 11.58 -11.04 -4.88
CA LYS A 6 12.09 -10.24 -3.78
C LYS A 6 11.22 -9.01 -3.62
N ILE A 7 10.67 -8.82 -2.42
CA ILE A 7 9.86 -7.65 -2.10
C ILE A 7 10.75 -6.62 -1.39
N ASN A 8 10.87 -5.46 -2.01
CA ASN A 8 11.63 -4.34 -1.47
C ASN A 8 10.65 -3.28 -0.98
N ILE A 9 10.62 -3.07 0.33
CA ILE A 9 9.70 -2.10 0.93
C ILE A 9 10.54 -1.04 1.63
N ASP A 10 10.37 0.21 1.21
CA ASP A 10 10.97 1.36 1.85
C ASP A 10 9.95 1.93 2.83
N LEU A 11 10.17 1.66 4.12
CA LEU A 11 9.27 2.09 5.18
C LEU A 11 9.81 3.33 5.87
N ASP A 12 8.97 4.36 5.93
CA ASP A 12 9.22 5.55 6.72
C ASP A 12 9.30 5.18 8.21
N LYS A 13 10.23 5.78 8.90
CA LYS A 13 10.41 5.62 10.35
C LYS A 13 9.13 5.93 11.13
N GLY A 14 8.34 6.91 10.68
CA GLY A 14 7.07 7.27 11.32
C GLY A 14 6.10 6.10 11.40
N ILE A 15 6.02 5.31 10.35
CA ILE A 15 5.13 4.13 10.30
C ILE A 15 5.63 3.06 11.29
N ILE A 16 6.93 2.84 11.34
CA ILE A 16 7.53 1.86 12.24
C ILE A 16 7.31 2.27 13.71
N ASP A 17 7.58 3.54 14.03
CA ASP A 17 7.42 4.05 15.38
C ASP A 17 5.95 4.03 15.82
N PHE A 18 5.03 4.40 14.92
CA PHE A 18 3.60 4.38 15.17
C PHE A 18 3.11 2.99 15.53
N SER A 19 3.55 1.97 14.80
CA SER A 19 3.16 0.59 15.06
C SER A 19 3.71 0.06 16.39
N LYS A 20 4.90 0.47 16.78
CA LYS A 20 5.54 0.03 18.02
C LYS A 20 4.85 0.54 19.30
N GLU A 21 4.24 1.72 19.25
CA GLU A 21 3.61 2.32 20.42
C GLU A 21 2.41 1.54 20.96
N ASN A 22 1.79 0.72 20.12
CA ASN A 22 0.50 0.11 20.44
C ASN A 22 0.44 -1.40 20.23
N ILE A 23 1.59 -2.04 20.04
CA ILE A 23 1.65 -3.45 19.65
C ILE A 23 2.67 -4.20 20.50
N ASP A 24 2.37 -5.46 20.77
CA ASP A 24 3.29 -6.39 21.44
C ASP A 24 4.62 -6.40 20.66
N GLU A 25 5.74 -6.31 21.38
CA GLU A 25 7.10 -6.26 20.83
C GLU A 25 7.43 -7.37 19.84
N LYS A 26 6.65 -8.46 19.85
CA LYS A 26 6.86 -9.62 18.97
C LYS A 26 6.32 -9.40 17.56
N VAL A 27 5.56 -8.33 17.31
CA VAL A 27 4.96 -8.09 16.01
C VAL A 27 5.95 -7.33 15.12
N ASN A 28 6.31 -7.96 14.01
CA ASN A 28 7.15 -7.32 12.99
C ASN A 28 6.25 -6.81 11.88
N ILE A 29 6.02 -5.50 11.88
CA ILE A 29 5.15 -4.85 10.89
C ILE A 29 5.67 -5.05 9.46
N GLN A 30 6.98 -5.06 9.28
CA GLN A 30 7.57 -5.25 7.96
C GLN A 30 7.18 -6.60 7.36
N GLU A 31 7.16 -7.66 8.17
CA GLU A 31 6.73 -8.98 7.70
C GLU A 31 5.29 -9.00 7.25
N TYR A 32 4.40 -8.31 7.99
CA TYR A 32 2.99 -8.21 7.60
C TYR A 32 2.83 -7.45 6.29
N ILE A 33 3.56 -6.36 6.12
CA ILE A 33 3.51 -5.56 4.90
C ILE A 33 4.05 -6.36 3.72
N GLU A 34 5.15 -7.09 3.91
CA GLU A 34 5.70 -7.96 2.87
C GLU A 34 4.69 -9.01 2.42
N LYS A 35 3.96 -9.61 3.37
CA LYS A 35 2.91 -10.58 3.05
C LYS A 35 1.78 -9.95 2.25
N ILE A 36 1.39 -8.72 2.58
CA ILE A 36 0.35 -7.98 1.84
C ILE A 36 0.81 -7.72 0.41
N VAL A 37 2.01 -7.18 0.24
CA VAL A 37 2.56 -6.87 -1.08
C VAL A 37 2.68 -8.13 -1.91
N LYS A 38 3.19 -9.20 -1.32
CA LYS A 38 3.33 -10.50 -1.98
C LYS A 38 1.97 -11.07 -2.39
N SER A 39 0.97 -11.00 -1.52
CA SER A 39 -0.38 -11.50 -1.81
C SER A 39 -1.02 -10.75 -2.96
N VAL A 40 -0.90 -9.42 -2.97
CA VAL A 40 -1.43 -8.59 -4.06
C VAL A 40 -0.72 -8.91 -5.36
N ALA A 41 0.62 -9.03 -5.32
CA ALA A 41 1.41 -9.35 -6.51
C ALA A 41 1.04 -10.72 -7.08
N GLU A 42 0.90 -11.73 -6.23
CA GLU A 42 0.50 -13.08 -6.66
C GLU A 42 -0.91 -13.10 -7.26
N ASN A 43 -1.83 -12.38 -6.62
CA ASN A 43 -3.22 -12.29 -7.10
C ASN A 43 -3.29 -11.64 -8.49
N GLU A 44 -2.41 -10.67 -8.76
CA GLU A 44 -2.33 -9.97 -10.04
C GLU A 44 -1.36 -10.63 -11.02
N GLU A 45 -0.78 -11.76 -10.66
CA GLU A 45 0.18 -12.49 -11.49
C GLU A 45 1.40 -11.64 -11.88
N LEU A 46 1.90 -10.84 -10.93
CA LEU A 46 3.10 -10.02 -11.13
C LEU A 46 4.35 -10.83 -10.76
N TYR A 47 4.81 -11.64 -11.70
CA TYR A 47 5.92 -12.56 -11.49
C TYR A 47 7.26 -11.95 -11.94
N PHE A 48 7.64 -10.87 -11.28
CA PHE A 48 8.92 -10.20 -11.51
C PHE A 48 9.96 -10.68 -10.49
N ASP A 49 11.23 -10.53 -10.80
CA ASP A 49 12.32 -10.92 -9.89
C ASP A 49 12.33 -10.05 -8.63
N GLU A 50 12.04 -8.77 -8.77
CA GLU A 50 11.98 -7.84 -7.67
C GLU A 50 10.85 -6.84 -7.84
N ILE A 51 10.07 -6.65 -6.78
CA ILE A 51 9.00 -5.65 -6.72
C ILE A 51 9.34 -4.68 -5.59
N ALA A 52 9.33 -3.39 -5.89
CA ALA A 52 9.60 -2.34 -4.93
C ALA A 52 8.39 -1.44 -4.71
N VAL A 53 8.18 -1.02 -3.48
CA VAL A 53 7.15 -0.06 -3.10
C VAL A 53 7.65 0.80 -1.95
N SER A 54 7.33 2.10 -1.99
CA SER A 54 7.65 3.03 -0.90
C SER A 54 6.39 3.37 -0.12
N ILE A 55 6.47 3.24 1.20
CA ILE A 55 5.36 3.55 2.10
C ILE A 55 5.82 4.59 3.11
N THR A 56 5.23 5.77 3.07
CA THR A 56 5.63 6.90 3.91
C THR A 56 4.44 7.46 4.67
N SER A 57 4.72 8.22 5.71
CA SER A 57 3.72 8.89 6.51
C SER A 57 3.71 10.39 6.24
N ALA A 58 2.57 11.02 6.47
CA ALA A 58 2.41 12.47 6.34
C ALA A 58 1.46 12.99 7.41
N SER A 59 1.66 14.24 7.82
CA SER A 59 0.73 14.93 8.71
C SER A 59 -0.56 15.26 7.96
N LYS A 60 -1.59 15.68 8.70
CA LYS A 60 -2.86 16.12 8.09
C LYS A 60 -2.64 17.27 7.11
N GLU A 61 -1.80 18.22 7.48
CA GLU A 61 -1.50 19.36 6.63
C GLU A 61 -0.73 18.96 5.38
N GLU A 62 0.28 18.10 5.54
CA GLU A 62 1.08 17.61 4.44
C GLU A 62 0.24 16.82 3.43
N ILE A 63 -0.58 15.89 3.92
CA ILE A 63 -1.39 15.06 3.03
C ILE A 63 -2.50 15.86 2.34
N LYS A 64 -3.03 16.87 3.03
CA LYS A 64 -4.00 17.80 2.43
C LYS A 64 -3.36 18.56 1.28
N ASN A 65 -2.14 19.08 1.46
CA ASN A 65 -1.41 19.80 0.43
C ASN A 65 -1.06 18.91 -0.76
N ILE A 66 -0.64 17.67 -0.50
CA ILE A 66 -0.35 16.71 -1.56
C ILE A 66 -1.61 16.37 -2.35
N ASN A 67 -2.72 16.14 -1.65
CA ASN A 67 -4.00 15.83 -2.27
C ASN A 67 -4.48 16.98 -3.16
N LYS A 68 -4.32 18.22 -2.69
CA LYS A 68 -4.67 19.41 -3.46
C LYS A 68 -3.80 19.55 -4.71
N GLU A 69 -2.49 19.36 -4.56
CA GLU A 69 -1.54 19.54 -5.67
C GLU A 69 -1.70 18.49 -6.76
N TYR A 70 -1.86 17.22 -6.37
CA TYR A 70 -1.84 16.10 -7.33
C TYR A 70 -3.22 15.61 -7.75
N ARG A 71 -4.25 15.82 -6.94
CA ARG A 71 -5.60 15.32 -7.22
C ARG A 71 -6.64 16.43 -7.29
N GLU A 72 -6.22 17.68 -7.07
CA GLU A 72 -7.09 18.86 -7.04
C GLU A 72 -8.20 18.78 -5.98
N VAL A 73 -7.95 18.03 -4.90
CA VAL A 73 -8.87 17.87 -3.79
C VAL A 73 -8.26 18.50 -2.54
N ASP A 74 -8.83 19.62 -2.09
CA ASP A 74 -8.32 20.36 -0.92
C ASP A 74 -8.92 19.81 0.37
N LYS A 75 -8.55 18.55 0.70
CA LYS A 75 -9.04 17.83 1.87
C LYS A 75 -7.99 16.91 2.45
N VAL A 76 -8.06 16.70 3.76
CA VAL A 76 -7.30 15.66 4.42
C VAL A 76 -7.87 14.30 4.02
N THR A 77 -7.00 13.34 3.78
CA THR A 77 -7.40 11.96 3.48
C THR A 77 -6.57 10.98 4.31
N ASP A 78 -6.95 9.72 4.33
CA ASP A 78 -6.26 8.67 5.07
C ASP A 78 -5.03 8.13 4.33
N VAL A 79 -5.17 7.91 3.03
CA VAL A 79 -4.11 7.32 2.20
C VAL A 79 -4.15 7.91 0.79
N LEU A 80 -2.95 8.11 0.23
CA LEU A 80 -2.77 8.49 -1.18
C LEU A 80 -1.83 7.49 -1.82
N SER A 81 -2.18 7.06 -3.02
CA SER A 81 -1.37 6.13 -3.81
C SER A 81 -0.98 6.76 -5.12
N PHE A 82 0.29 6.63 -5.48
CA PHE A 82 0.83 7.18 -6.71
C PHE A 82 1.44 6.04 -7.53
N PRO A 83 0.61 5.37 -8.37
CA PRO A 83 1.11 4.28 -9.20
C PRO A 83 2.02 4.81 -10.31
N ILE A 84 3.09 4.08 -10.58
CA ILE A 84 3.99 4.39 -11.70
C ILE A 84 3.39 3.86 -12.99
N PHE A 85 2.65 2.76 -12.93
CA PHE A 85 2.07 2.10 -14.08
C PHE A 85 0.55 2.05 -14.01
N THR A 86 -0.10 2.22 -15.16
CA THR A 86 -1.52 1.88 -15.30
C THR A 86 -1.66 0.36 -15.36
N LYS A 87 -2.88 -0.13 -15.23
CA LYS A 87 -3.16 -1.57 -15.34
C LYS A 87 -2.72 -2.12 -16.70
N ASP A 88 -2.97 -1.36 -17.77
CA ASP A 88 -2.57 -1.75 -19.12
C ASP A 88 -1.05 -1.82 -19.26
N GLU A 89 -0.35 -0.84 -18.68
CA GLU A 89 1.10 -0.83 -18.68
C GLU A 89 1.68 -2.02 -17.92
N LEU A 90 1.09 -2.38 -16.77
CA LEU A 90 1.51 -3.56 -16.01
C LEU A 90 1.28 -4.85 -16.80
N ASN A 91 0.14 -4.95 -17.49
CA ASN A 91 -0.16 -6.09 -18.34
C ASN A 91 0.84 -6.23 -19.49
N ASN A 92 1.25 -5.10 -20.07
CA ASN A 92 2.27 -5.08 -21.12
C ASN A 92 3.63 -5.52 -20.57
N LEU A 93 3.99 -5.10 -19.37
CA LEU A 93 5.23 -5.53 -18.71
C LEU A 93 5.24 -7.04 -18.46
N LYS A 94 4.12 -7.61 -18.06
CA LYS A 94 3.98 -9.06 -17.86
C LYS A 94 4.28 -9.83 -19.15
N LYS A 95 3.80 -9.33 -20.28
CA LYS A 95 4.05 -9.93 -21.59
C LYS A 95 5.51 -9.82 -22.00
N GLN A 96 6.14 -8.70 -21.68
CA GLN A 96 7.54 -8.46 -22.02
C GLN A 96 8.50 -9.30 -21.18
N GLU A 97 8.08 -9.72 -19.99
CA GLU A 97 8.91 -10.52 -19.10
C GLU A 97 9.31 -11.85 -19.75
N ASP A 98 8.43 -12.45 -20.52
CA ASP A 98 8.73 -13.70 -21.25
C ASP A 98 9.80 -13.51 -22.33
N GLU A 99 9.94 -12.30 -22.86
CA GLU A 99 10.87 -12.00 -23.95
C GLU A 99 12.14 -11.26 -23.48
N LYS A 100 12.00 -10.41 -22.47
CA LYS A 100 13.09 -9.59 -21.93
C LYS A 100 13.06 -9.66 -20.42
N LYS A 101 14.02 -10.25 -19.79
CA LYS A 101 14.10 -10.34 -18.32
C LYS A 101 14.00 -8.98 -17.65
N ILE A 102 12.79 -8.58 -17.29
CA ILE A 102 12.57 -7.41 -16.43
C ILE A 102 12.86 -7.88 -15.02
N LYS A 103 13.95 -7.38 -14.45
CA LYS A 103 14.40 -7.82 -13.12
C LYS A 103 13.73 -7.10 -11.98
N GLU A 104 13.49 -5.80 -12.12
CA GLU A 104 12.96 -4.99 -11.05
C GLU A 104 11.81 -4.11 -11.55
N VAL A 105 10.72 -4.10 -10.78
CA VAL A 105 9.58 -3.23 -11.08
C VAL A 105 9.24 -2.44 -9.83
N GLU A 106 9.24 -1.11 -9.95
CA GLU A 106 8.80 -0.22 -8.90
C GLU A 106 7.33 0.10 -9.13
N LEU A 107 6.47 -0.30 -8.18
CA LEU A 107 5.02 -0.12 -8.32
C LEU A 107 4.56 1.29 -8.02
N GLY A 108 5.24 1.99 -7.12
CA GLY A 108 4.90 3.36 -6.77
C GLY A 108 5.01 3.67 -5.30
N ASP A 109 4.31 4.73 -4.89
CA ASP A 109 4.36 5.26 -3.54
C ASP A 109 3.00 5.23 -2.87
N ILE A 110 2.99 4.91 -1.59
CA ILE A 110 1.81 4.97 -0.73
C ILE A 110 2.12 5.96 0.40
N ILE A 111 1.29 6.98 0.56
CA ILE A 111 1.43 7.98 1.61
C ILE A 111 0.25 7.86 2.56
N ILE A 112 0.53 7.69 3.86
CA ILE A 112 -0.50 7.43 4.88
C ILE A 112 -0.50 8.54 5.92
N CYS A 113 -1.68 9.05 6.23
CA CYS A 113 -1.85 9.99 7.35
C CYS A 113 -2.14 9.19 8.62
N LEU A 114 -1.13 9.03 9.46
CA LEU A 114 -1.25 8.24 10.69
C LEU A 114 -2.26 8.81 11.68
N ASP A 115 -2.44 10.13 11.71
CA ASP A 115 -3.44 10.77 12.56
C ASP A 115 -4.86 10.32 12.19
N VAL A 116 -5.14 10.19 10.89
CA VAL A 116 -6.44 9.71 10.41
C VAL A 116 -6.60 8.21 10.71
N VAL A 117 -5.53 7.44 10.52
CA VAL A 117 -5.55 5.99 10.85
C VAL A 117 -5.92 5.78 12.31
N LYS A 118 -5.37 6.59 13.20
CA LYS A 118 -5.64 6.53 14.64
C LYS A 118 -7.13 6.77 14.95
N VAL A 119 -7.71 7.78 14.33
CA VAL A 119 -9.13 8.11 14.49
C VAL A 119 -10.02 6.99 13.95
N GLN A 120 -9.70 6.48 12.78
CA GLN A 120 -10.45 5.40 12.14
C GLN A 120 -10.38 4.09 12.95
N ALA A 121 -9.21 3.80 13.53
CA ALA A 121 -9.05 2.61 14.37
C ALA A 121 -9.98 2.64 15.59
N VAL A 122 -10.16 3.81 16.19
CA VAL A 122 -11.10 3.99 17.31
C VAL A 122 -12.53 3.89 16.81
N GLU A 123 -12.85 4.57 15.72
CA GLU A 123 -14.20 4.60 15.15
C GLU A 123 -14.71 3.22 14.74
N TYR A 124 -13.83 2.40 14.14
CA TYR A 124 -14.19 1.06 13.67
C TYR A 124 -13.85 -0.05 14.67
N GLU A 125 -13.31 0.30 15.82
CA GLU A 125 -12.94 -0.66 16.87
C GLU A 125 -12.02 -1.79 16.36
N THR A 126 -11.12 -1.47 15.42
CA THR A 126 -10.28 -2.46 14.76
C THR A 126 -8.85 -2.53 15.29
N GLY A 127 -8.42 -1.50 16.03
CA GLY A 127 -7.03 -1.38 16.46
C GLY A 127 -6.14 -0.74 15.40
N ILE A 128 -5.05 -0.13 15.84
CA ILE A 128 -4.18 0.69 15.00
C ILE A 128 -3.46 -0.13 13.95
N LEU A 129 -2.91 -1.29 14.33
CA LEU A 129 -2.19 -2.15 13.39
C LEU A 129 -3.08 -2.61 12.25
N ARG A 130 -4.27 -3.09 12.58
CA ARG A 130 -5.22 -3.58 11.57
C ARG A 130 -5.63 -2.47 10.60
N GLU A 131 -5.89 -1.27 11.13
CA GLU A 131 -6.25 -0.11 10.29
C GLU A 131 -5.09 0.29 9.37
N LEU A 132 -3.87 0.31 9.91
CA LEU A 132 -2.68 0.60 9.12
C LEU A 132 -2.50 -0.41 7.99
N LEU A 133 -2.61 -1.70 8.30
CA LEU A 133 -2.48 -2.76 7.29
C LEU A 133 -3.60 -2.70 6.25
N TYR A 134 -4.81 -2.32 6.67
CA TYR A 134 -5.92 -2.09 5.75
C TYR A 134 -5.60 -0.95 4.76
N MET A 135 -5.04 0.16 5.25
CA MET A 135 -4.67 1.29 4.39
C MET A 135 -3.59 0.90 3.40
N ILE A 136 -2.63 0.09 3.83
CA ILE A 136 -1.55 -0.39 2.95
C ILE A 136 -2.13 -1.32 1.87
N THR A 137 -3.04 -2.21 2.24
CA THR A 137 -3.71 -3.10 1.28
C THR A 137 -4.49 -2.28 0.25
N HIS A 138 -5.23 -1.28 0.72
CA HIS A 138 -5.98 -0.37 -0.14
C HIS A 138 -5.05 0.35 -1.12
N GLY A 139 -3.93 0.88 -0.61
CA GLY A 139 -2.93 1.55 -1.44
C GLY A 139 -2.32 0.62 -2.47
N MET A 140 -1.99 -0.61 -2.08
CA MET A 140 -1.46 -1.61 -3.00
C MET A 140 -2.43 -1.94 -4.12
N CYS A 141 -3.72 -2.04 -3.81
CA CYS A 141 -4.74 -2.27 -4.84
C CYS A 141 -4.75 -1.16 -5.89
N HIS A 142 -4.60 0.08 -5.45
CA HIS A 142 -4.49 1.22 -6.39
C HIS A 142 -3.20 1.14 -7.22
N LEU A 143 -2.09 0.74 -6.61
CA LEU A 143 -0.81 0.64 -7.33
C LEU A 143 -0.85 -0.40 -8.45
N VAL A 144 -1.68 -1.44 -8.30
CA VAL A 144 -1.81 -2.47 -9.35
C VAL A 144 -2.99 -2.20 -10.30
N GLY A 145 -3.62 -1.04 -10.21
CA GLY A 145 -4.56 -0.55 -11.20
C GLY A 145 -6.04 -0.49 -10.84
N TYR A 146 -6.40 -0.75 -9.59
CA TYR A 146 -7.79 -0.61 -9.14
C TYR A 146 -8.05 0.84 -8.72
N ASP A 147 -8.83 1.57 -9.52
CA ASP A 147 -9.07 3.00 -9.30
C ASP A 147 -10.12 3.30 -8.23
N HIS A 148 -11.14 2.47 -8.14
CA HIS A 148 -12.23 2.69 -7.19
C HIS A 148 -12.57 1.44 -6.42
N ILE A 149 -12.46 1.54 -5.10
CA ILE A 149 -12.99 0.53 -4.21
C ILE A 149 -14.28 1.10 -3.66
N LYS A 150 -15.40 0.50 -3.99
CA LYS A 150 -16.71 0.91 -3.50
C LYS A 150 -16.79 0.69 -1.99
N ASP A 151 -17.66 1.44 -1.31
CA ASP A 151 -17.81 1.33 0.14
C ASP A 151 -18.09 -0.09 0.61
N ASP A 152 -18.87 -0.85 -0.14
CA ASP A 152 -19.17 -2.25 0.17
C ASP A 152 -17.92 -3.13 0.12
N GLU A 153 -17.07 -2.91 -0.87
CA GLU A 153 -15.81 -3.63 -1.02
C GLU A 153 -14.84 -3.26 0.11
N ARG A 154 -14.84 -2.01 0.53
CA ARG A 154 -14.04 -1.56 1.67
C ARG A 154 -14.45 -2.25 2.96
N LYS A 155 -15.75 -2.45 3.18
CA LYS A 155 -16.26 -3.17 4.34
C LYS A 155 -15.85 -4.63 4.32
N GLU A 156 -15.90 -5.26 3.16
CA GLU A 156 -15.45 -6.64 2.98
C GLU A 156 -13.95 -6.78 3.28
N MET A 157 -13.15 -5.85 2.80
CA MET A 157 -11.71 -5.84 3.08
C MET A 157 -11.42 -5.67 4.56
N ARG A 158 -12.19 -4.85 5.27
CA ARG A 158 -12.04 -4.65 6.72
C ARG A 158 -12.41 -5.90 7.51
N ALA A 159 -13.29 -6.72 6.99
CA ALA A 159 -13.72 -7.96 7.64
C ALA A 159 -12.68 -9.08 7.52
N LEU A 160 -11.74 -8.94 6.59
CA LEU A 160 -10.66 -9.90 6.42
C LEU A 160 -9.57 -9.69 7.48
#